data_32a0fa204a277bfaf5f184f9f1d7c352
#
_entry.id   32a0fa204a277bfaf5f184f9f1d7c352
#
_cell.length_a   1.000
_cell.length_b   1.000
_cell.length_c   1.000
_cell.angle_alpha   90.00
_cell.angle_beta   90.00
_cell.angle_gamma   90.00
#
_symmetry.space_group_name_H-M   'P 1'
#
loop_
_entity.id
_entity.type
_entity.pdbx_description
1 polymer ?
#
loop_
_entity_poly.entity_id
_entity_poly.type
_entity_poly.pdbx_seq_one_letter_code
_entity_poly.pdbx_strand_id
1 'polypeptide(L)'
;MQKIPLVDIKAEYGPLIPRLEAAFSDVLEAGAFVRGPQFWAFQEEAAAYLGVKRTVGVANGTDALVLALDALEIGPGDEVICPAFTFYATAESVARRGATPVFADIDPVTLNLDPEDVALKVGDRTRAIMPVHLFGRPMDVGPLLEHGVPVIEDAAQAFGAPGVGRRGRIATYSFYPTKNLFCLGDGGLIATNDEELAERVQVLAFHGSRDKTAFDFVGYNSRLDEVQAAMLRIFLPELAGWSEGRRAVAARYAELGLGELVELPEDEPGHIYHLFVCRSPERDAIRAALTEAGIASVTYYTTPLHLQPALRFLGYEPGSLPVTEHVATENFSLPLWPGMPAEAQERVVEVVRSAVPTRV
;
A
#
# COMPACT_ATOMS: atom_id res chain seq x y z
N MET A 1 -12.77 -9.99 -28.69
CA MET A 1 -13.45 -9.51 -27.46
C MET A 1 -12.64 -8.36 -26.86
N GLN A 2 -13.29 -7.36 -26.26
CA GLN A 2 -12.60 -6.25 -25.59
C GLN A 2 -11.84 -6.79 -24.37
N LYS A 3 -10.57 -6.41 -24.20
CA LYS A 3 -9.78 -6.78 -23.03
C LYS A 3 -10.27 -6.02 -21.81
N ILE A 4 -10.31 -6.68 -20.64
CA ILE A 4 -10.62 -6.06 -19.36
C ILE A 4 -9.32 -6.01 -18.55
N PRO A 5 -8.74 -4.81 -18.30
CA PRO A 5 -7.54 -4.67 -17.48
C PRO A 5 -7.83 -4.94 -16.00
N LEU A 6 -6.79 -5.15 -15.18
CA LEU A 6 -6.94 -5.27 -13.73
C LEU A 6 -7.37 -3.94 -13.09
N VAL A 7 -6.77 -2.84 -13.58
CA VAL A 7 -7.08 -1.45 -13.19
C VAL A 7 -7.04 -0.60 -14.46
N ASP A 8 -7.99 0.30 -14.64
CA ASP A 8 -7.98 1.29 -15.72
C ASP A 8 -7.69 2.68 -15.14
N ILE A 9 -6.40 2.97 -14.97
CA ILE A 9 -5.94 4.26 -14.44
C ILE A 9 -6.37 5.42 -15.37
N LYS A 10 -6.43 5.17 -16.68
CA LYS A 10 -6.83 6.21 -17.65
C LYS A 10 -8.29 6.62 -17.46
N ALA A 11 -9.15 5.72 -17.02
CA ALA A 11 -10.53 6.05 -16.69
C ALA A 11 -10.60 7.06 -15.51
N GLU A 12 -9.65 7.00 -14.58
CA GLU A 12 -9.58 7.90 -13.43
C GLU A 12 -9.05 9.29 -13.83
N TYR A 13 -7.87 9.37 -14.46
CA TYR A 13 -7.25 10.67 -14.77
C TYR A 13 -7.70 11.30 -16.09
N GLY A 14 -8.26 10.53 -17.02
CA GLY A 14 -8.63 10.99 -18.36
C GLY A 14 -9.46 12.28 -18.37
N PRO A 15 -10.52 12.41 -17.55
CA PRO A 15 -11.30 13.63 -17.45
C PRO A 15 -10.51 14.86 -16.93
N LEU A 16 -9.38 14.63 -16.27
CA LEU A 16 -8.54 15.65 -15.64
C LEU A 16 -7.38 16.12 -16.52
N ILE A 17 -7.18 15.53 -17.71
CA ILE A 17 -6.07 15.86 -18.62
C ILE A 17 -5.89 17.36 -18.83
N PRO A 18 -6.93 18.17 -19.12
CA PRO A 18 -6.73 19.62 -19.31
C PRO A 18 -6.17 20.32 -18.07
N ARG A 19 -6.57 19.90 -16.86
CA ARG A 19 -6.04 20.43 -15.60
C ARG A 19 -4.60 20.01 -15.38
N LEU A 20 -4.25 18.77 -15.73
CA LEU A 20 -2.90 18.22 -15.61
C LEU A 20 -1.93 18.93 -16.56
N GLU A 21 -2.34 19.17 -17.82
CA GLU A 21 -1.56 19.90 -18.80
C GLU A 21 -1.28 21.35 -18.36
N ALA A 22 -2.30 22.04 -17.83
CA ALA A 22 -2.16 23.39 -17.29
C ALA A 22 -1.18 23.42 -16.11
N ALA A 23 -1.33 22.52 -15.13
CA ALA A 23 -0.43 22.44 -13.98
C ALA A 23 1.02 22.10 -14.37
N PHE A 24 1.20 21.25 -15.38
CA PHE A 24 2.53 20.96 -15.91
C PHE A 24 3.16 22.20 -16.55
N SER A 25 2.40 22.96 -17.34
CA SER A 25 2.85 24.23 -17.93
C SER A 25 3.26 25.24 -16.84
N ASP A 26 2.46 25.37 -15.78
CA ASP A 26 2.76 26.28 -14.66
C ASP A 26 4.10 25.92 -13.98
N VAL A 27 4.39 24.62 -13.79
CA VAL A 27 5.67 24.17 -13.23
C VAL A 27 6.84 24.47 -14.16
N LEU A 28 6.65 24.32 -15.49
CA LEU A 28 7.67 24.66 -16.48
C LEU A 28 7.96 26.17 -16.49
N GLU A 29 6.92 27.00 -16.42
CA GLU A 29 7.07 28.47 -16.39
C GLU A 29 7.75 28.93 -15.10
N ALA A 30 7.42 28.30 -13.96
CA ALA A 30 8.05 28.61 -12.67
C ALA A 30 9.52 28.19 -12.59
N GLY A 31 9.94 27.15 -13.32
CA GLY A 31 11.30 26.63 -13.32
C GLY A 31 11.76 26.02 -11.98
N ALA A 32 10.84 25.79 -11.04
CA ALA A 32 11.11 25.22 -9.73
C ALA A 32 10.71 23.73 -9.74
N PHE A 33 11.65 22.82 -9.98
CA PHE A 33 11.37 21.40 -10.18
C PHE A 33 11.49 20.53 -8.91
N VAL A 34 12.10 21.05 -7.86
CA VAL A 34 12.38 20.33 -6.61
C VAL A 34 12.10 21.23 -5.42
N ARG A 35 11.25 20.76 -4.49
CA ARG A 35 10.86 21.50 -3.28
C ARG A 35 10.33 22.91 -3.57
N GLY A 36 9.56 23.04 -4.65
CA GLY A 36 8.85 24.26 -5.03
C GLY A 36 7.50 24.41 -4.31
N PRO A 37 6.68 25.39 -4.76
CA PRO A 37 5.41 25.70 -4.09
C PRO A 37 4.41 24.53 -4.09
N GLN A 38 4.37 23.72 -5.16
CA GLN A 38 3.44 22.58 -5.23
C GLN A 38 3.79 21.48 -4.22
N PHE A 39 5.10 21.21 -4.05
CA PHE A 39 5.59 20.27 -3.05
C PHE A 39 5.15 20.65 -1.63
N TRP A 40 5.35 21.90 -1.23
CA TRP A 40 4.97 22.36 0.10
C TRP A 40 3.46 22.36 0.30
N ALA A 41 2.70 22.87 -0.68
CA ALA A 41 1.25 22.90 -0.62
C ALA A 41 0.66 21.49 -0.56
N PHE A 42 1.19 20.53 -1.34
CA PHE A 42 0.72 19.14 -1.28
C PHE A 42 0.92 18.51 0.09
N GLN A 43 2.05 18.76 0.74
CA GLN A 43 2.29 18.26 2.11
C GLN A 43 1.22 18.78 3.08
N GLU A 44 0.90 20.06 3.03
CA GLU A 44 -0.13 20.65 3.90
C GLU A 44 -1.52 20.08 3.60
N GLU A 45 -1.88 19.98 2.32
CA GLU A 45 -3.16 19.41 1.87
C GLU A 45 -3.29 17.92 2.24
N ALA A 46 -2.22 17.14 2.07
CA ALA A 46 -2.18 15.73 2.47
C ALA A 46 -2.29 15.56 3.99
N ALA A 47 -1.60 16.40 4.78
CA ALA A 47 -1.72 16.38 6.24
C ALA A 47 -3.15 16.68 6.70
N ALA A 48 -3.78 17.70 6.10
CA ALA A 48 -5.17 18.03 6.38
C ALA A 48 -6.13 16.90 6.00
N TYR A 49 -5.95 16.29 4.82
CA TYR A 49 -6.77 15.18 4.35
C TYR A 49 -6.66 13.95 5.26
N LEU A 50 -5.44 13.58 5.65
CA LEU A 50 -5.18 12.45 6.53
C LEU A 50 -5.56 12.73 8.00
N GLY A 51 -5.69 14.01 8.38
CA GLY A 51 -5.96 14.42 9.77
C GLY A 51 -4.76 14.19 10.68
N VAL A 52 -3.55 14.44 10.18
CA VAL A 52 -2.28 14.36 10.91
C VAL A 52 -1.60 15.74 10.98
N LYS A 53 -0.63 15.93 11.86
CA LYS A 53 0.04 17.22 12.00
C LYS A 53 1.00 17.53 10.85
N ARG A 54 1.76 16.54 10.39
CA ARG A 54 2.84 16.73 9.43
C ARG A 54 2.91 15.59 8.42
N THR A 55 3.26 15.97 7.19
CA THR A 55 3.65 15.01 6.15
C THR A 55 4.96 15.45 5.50
N VAL A 56 5.69 14.49 4.94
CA VAL A 56 6.94 14.70 4.21
C VAL A 56 6.91 13.93 2.90
N GLY A 57 6.96 14.64 1.77
CA GLY A 57 7.02 14.05 0.45
C GLY A 57 8.40 13.47 0.13
N VAL A 58 8.44 12.23 -0.33
CA VAL A 58 9.64 11.46 -0.64
C VAL A 58 9.57 10.83 -2.03
N ALA A 59 10.67 10.26 -2.52
CA ALA A 59 10.77 9.80 -3.90
C ALA A 59 9.85 8.61 -4.24
N ASN A 60 9.60 7.73 -3.29
CA ASN A 60 8.75 6.54 -3.47
C ASN A 60 8.36 5.92 -2.11
N GLY A 61 7.47 4.91 -2.13
CA GLY A 61 7.03 4.23 -0.91
C GLY A 61 8.13 3.41 -0.20
N THR A 62 9.05 2.82 -0.94
CA THR A 62 10.17 2.07 -0.34
C THR A 62 11.11 3.00 0.43
N ASP A 63 11.43 4.16 -0.14
CA ASP A 63 12.21 5.18 0.54
C ASP A 63 11.47 5.72 1.77
N ALA A 64 10.14 5.84 1.71
CA ALA A 64 9.33 6.22 2.86
C ALA A 64 9.53 5.26 4.04
N LEU A 65 9.51 3.95 3.80
CA LEU A 65 9.77 2.92 4.82
C LEU A 65 11.20 3.01 5.38
N VAL A 66 12.20 3.11 4.49
CA VAL A 66 13.61 3.24 4.91
C VAL A 66 13.83 4.48 5.76
N LEU A 67 13.28 5.63 5.35
CA LEU A 67 13.39 6.89 6.08
C LEU A 67 12.65 6.86 7.42
N ALA A 68 11.49 6.18 7.49
CA ALA A 68 10.75 6.00 8.74
C ALA A 68 11.57 5.19 9.76
N LEU A 69 12.18 4.09 9.31
CA LEU A 69 13.07 3.26 10.12
C LEU A 69 14.31 4.03 10.58
N ASP A 70 14.94 4.80 9.68
CA ASP A 70 16.12 5.61 10.00
C ASP A 70 15.79 6.73 10.99
N ALA A 71 14.67 7.41 10.79
CA ALA A 71 14.23 8.46 11.69
C ALA A 71 13.94 7.95 13.11
N LEU A 72 13.55 6.68 13.25
CA LEU A 72 13.38 5.98 14.52
C LEU A 72 14.67 5.31 15.03
N GLU A 73 15.80 5.54 14.36
CA GLU A 73 17.13 5.00 14.71
C GLU A 73 17.22 3.47 14.70
N ILE A 74 16.32 2.80 13.93
CA ILE A 74 16.30 1.36 13.81
C ILE A 74 17.42 0.90 12.86
N GLY A 75 18.21 -0.06 13.28
CA GLY A 75 19.38 -0.53 12.54
C GLY A 75 19.95 -1.86 13.00
N PRO A 76 21.26 -2.11 12.83
CA PRO A 76 21.89 -3.39 13.13
C PRO A 76 21.68 -3.83 14.59
N GLY A 77 21.21 -5.06 14.78
CA GLY A 77 20.91 -5.64 16.10
C GLY A 77 19.45 -5.50 16.53
N ASP A 78 18.69 -4.64 15.88
CA ASP A 78 17.27 -4.44 16.12
C ASP A 78 16.40 -5.41 15.31
N GLU A 79 15.22 -5.70 15.83
CA GLU A 79 14.20 -6.50 15.17
C GLU A 79 12.95 -5.65 14.88
N VAL A 80 12.36 -5.87 13.71
CA VAL A 80 11.08 -5.26 13.30
C VAL A 80 10.11 -6.37 12.93
N ILE A 81 8.99 -6.45 13.64
CA ILE A 81 7.94 -7.44 13.35
C ILE A 81 7.09 -6.92 12.20
N CYS A 82 6.88 -7.74 11.17
CA CYS A 82 6.07 -7.40 10.00
C CYS A 82 5.38 -8.65 9.42
N PRO A 83 4.31 -8.50 8.60
CA PRO A 83 3.67 -9.65 7.97
C PRO A 83 4.56 -10.26 6.88
N ALA A 84 4.47 -11.57 6.71
CA ALA A 84 5.11 -12.26 5.58
C ALA A 84 4.26 -12.22 4.31
N PHE A 85 2.97 -11.86 4.41
CA PHE A 85 2.06 -11.70 3.28
C PHE A 85 1.88 -10.21 2.95
N THR A 86 2.85 -9.65 2.26
CA THR A 86 2.86 -8.26 1.79
C THR A 86 3.80 -8.08 0.61
N PHE A 87 3.88 -6.85 0.08
CA PHE A 87 4.89 -6.50 -0.91
C PHE A 87 6.30 -6.51 -0.30
N TYR A 88 7.27 -6.87 -1.12
CA TYR A 88 8.66 -7.08 -0.70
C TYR A 88 9.29 -5.89 0.02
N ALA A 89 8.90 -4.64 -0.35
CA ALA A 89 9.45 -3.42 0.24
C ALA A 89 9.32 -3.35 1.77
N THR A 90 8.28 -3.95 2.36
CA THR A 90 8.08 -3.98 3.81
C THR A 90 9.28 -4.63 4.53
N ALA A 91 9.68 -5.83 4.13
CA ALA A 91 10.85 -6.52 4.71
C ALA A 91 12.19 -6.02 4.14
N GLU A 92 12.22 -5.64 2.85
CA GLU A 92 13.39 -5.07 2.20
C GLU A 92 13.90 -3.84 2.94
N SER A 93 13.00 -2.93 3.32
CA SER A 93 13.37 -1.70 4.03
C SER A 93 14.04 -1.98 5.37
N VAL A 94 13.55 -2.96 6.11
CA VAL A 94 14.14 -3.41 7.39
C VAL A 94 15.54 -3.97 7.15
N ALA A 95 15.67 -4.88 6.19
CA ALA A 95 16.97 -5.51 5.85
C ALA A 95 17.98 -4.46 5.34
N ARG A 96 17.54 -3.47 4.54
CA ARG A 96 18.39 -2.37 4.05
C ARG A 96 18.91 -1.49 5.17
N ARG A 97 18.20 -1.38 6.29
CA ARG A 97 18.67 -0.69 7.50
C ARG A 97 19.63 -1.55 8.34
N GLY A 98 19.87 -2.79 7.96
CA GLY A 98 20.68 -3.75 8.73
C GLY A 98 19.94 -4.31 9.95
N ALA A 99 18.67 -4.00 10.13
CA ALA A 99 17.79 -4.61 11.12
C ALA A 99 17.27 -5.97 10.62
N THR A 100 16.74 -6.76 11.52
CA THR A 100 16.22 -8.10 11.21
C THR A 100 14.69 -8.04 11.08
N PRO A 101 14.10 -8.34 9.90
CA PRO A 101 12.66 -8.55 9.84
C PRO A 101 12.30 -9.85 10.56
N VAL A 102 11.35 -9.75 11.50
CA VAL A 102 10.73 -10.88 12.18
C VAL A 102 9.33 -11.05 11.63
N PHE A 103 9.07 -12.16 10.96
CA PHE A 103 7.79 -12.37 10.34
C PHE A 103 6.76 -12.91 11.33
N ALA A 104 5.59 -12.27 11.35
CA ALA A 104 4.39 -12.78 11.98
C ALA A 104 3.37 -13.22 10.92
N ASP A 105 2.51 -14.17 11.28
CA ASP A 105 1.46 -14.65 10.41
C ASP A 105 0.33 -13.61 10.28
N ILE A 106 -0.61 -13.87 9.43
CA ILE A 106 -1.74 -13.00 9.14
C ILE A 106 -3.03 -13.61 9.68
N ASP A 107 -3.99 -12.76 9.97
CA ASP A 107 -5.36 -13.17 10.22
C ASP A 107 -5.98 -13.69 8.90
N PRO A 108 -6.61 -14.88 8.88
CA PRO A 108 -7.09 -15.51 7.65
C PRO A 108 -8.26 -14.79 6.98
N VAL A 109 -8.97 -13.92 7.70
CA VAL A 109 -10.13 -13.18 7.19
C VAL A 109 -9.71 -11.82 6.66
N THR A 110 -8.94 -11.09 7.45
CA THR A 110 -8.53 -9.73 7.12
C THR A 110 -7.32 -9.68 6.21
N LEU A 111 -6.51 -10.72 6.19
CA LEU A 111 -5.20 -10.82 5.55
C LEU A 111 -4.18 -9.78 6.07
N ASN A 112 -4.51 -9.07 7.13
CA ASN A 112 -3.63 -8.17 7.84
C ASN A 112 -2.86 -8.94 8.91
N LEU A 113 -1.82 -8.31 9.46
CA LEU A 113 -0.97 -8.88 10.50
C LEU A 113 -1.82 -9.35 11.70
N ASP A 114 -1.59 -10.59 12.17
CA ASP A 114 -2.29 -11.15 13.32
C ASP A 114 -1.67 -10.62 14.64
N PRO A 115 -2.43 -9.86 15.45
CA PRO A 115 -1.93 -9.35 16.72
C PRO A 115 -1.57 -10.44 17.74
N GLU A 116 -2.22 -11.62 17.68
CA GLU A 116 -1.92 -12.73 18.59
C GLU A 116 -0.55 -13.34 18.25
N ASP A 117 -0.25 -13.54 16.95
CA ASP A 117 1.06 -14.03 16.54
C ASP A 117 2.17 -12.99 16.76
N VAL A 118 1.86 -11.68 16.62
CA VAL A 118 2.77 -10.60 17.02
C VAL A 118 3.16 -10.68 18.49
N ALA A 119 2.19 -10.91 19.38
CA ALA A 119 2.43 -11.01 20.82
C ALA A 119 3.41 -12.13 21.19
N LEU A 120 3.43 -13.22 20.42
CA LEU A 120 4.36 -14.33 20.61
C LEU A 120 5.80 -14.03 20.14
N LYS A 121 5.97 -12.96 19.33
CA LYS A 121 7.26 -12.63 18.70
C LYS A 121 7.93 -11.37 19.27
N VAL A 122 7.20 -10.59 20.06
CA VAL A 122 7.78 -9.42 20.75
C VAL A 122 8.83 -9.87 21.77
N GLY A 123 10.03 -9.31 21.66
CA GLY A 123 11.16 -9.61 22.53
C GLY A 123 12.06 -8.41 22.79
N ASP A 124 13.16 -8.61 23.53
CA ASP A 124 14.09 -7.54 23.97
C ASP A 124 14.72 -6.75 22.81
N ARG A 125 14.82 -7.35 21.63
CA ARG A 125 15.37 -6.72 20.43
C ARG A 125 14.31 -6.05 19.54
N THR A 126 13.03 -6.24 19.83
CA THR A 126 11.96 -5.63 19.06
C THR A 126 11.98 -4.12 19.24
N ARG A 127 12.16 -3.38 18.15
CA ARG A 127 12.19 -1.92 18.13
C ARG A 127 11.02 -1.28 17.43
N ALA A 128 10.32 -2.03 16.59
CA ALA A 128 9.07 -1.60 15.98
C ALA A 128 8.20 -2.79 15.57
N ILE A 129 6.90 -2.51 15.40
CA ILE A 129 5.96 -3.37 14.70
C ILE A 129 5.52 -2.61 13.46
N MET A 130 5.57 -3.27 12.29
CA MET A 130 5.24 -2.67 10.99
C MET A 130 4.05 -3.41 10.35
N PRO A 131 2.80 -3.10 10.77
CA PRO A 131 1.61 -3.61 10.11
C PRO A 131 1.48 -3.02 8.70
N VAL A 132 0.79 -3.74 7.83
CA VAL A 132 0.45 -3.29 6.48
C VAL A 132 -1.07 -3.21 6.37
N HIS A 133 -1.59 -2.08 5.90
CA HIS A 133 -3.01 -1.94 5.55
C HIS A 133 -3.24 -2.54 4.16
N LEU A 134 -3.28 -3.87 4.11
CA LEU A 134 -3.15 -4.63 2.87
C LEU A 134 -4.39 -4.48 1.99
N PHE A 135 -4.19 -4.35 0.68
CA PHE A 135 -5.21 -4.20 -0.36
C PHE A 135 -6.17 -3.02 -0.16
N GLY A 136 -5.82 -2.08 0.73
CA GLY A 136 -6.64 -0.94 1.07
C GLY A 136 -7.62 -1.18 2.22
N ARG A 137 -7.45 -2.29 2.96
CA ARG A 137 -8.20 -2.61 4.18
C ARG A 137 -7.51 -2.00 5.39
N PRO A 138 -8.17 -1.10 6.15
CA PRO A 138 -7.62 -0.61 7.41
C PRO A 138 -7.41 -1.76 8.41
N MET A 139 -6.28 -1.73 9.10
CA MET A 139 -6.04 -2.60 10.26
C MET A 139 -6.24 -1.80 11.54
N ASP A 140 -6.91 -2.35 12.54
CA ASP A 140 -6.86 -1.78 13.88
C ASP A 140 -5.49 -2.03 14.50
N VAL A 141 -4.69 -0.97 14.60
CA VAL A 141 -3.35 -1.03 15.21
C VAL A 141 -3.39 -0.93 16.75
N GLY A 142 -4.58 -0.80 17.36
CA GLY A 142 -4.75 -0.68 18.81
C GLY A 142 -4.04 -1.76 19.61
N PRO A 143 -4.26 -3.04 19.33
CA PRO A 143 -3.59 -4.14 20.00
C PRO A 143 -2.06 -4.09 19.88
N LEU A 144 -1.54 -3.60 18.74
CA LEU A 144 -0.09 -3.50 18.51
C LEU A 144 0.56 -2.40 19.37
N LEU A 145 -0.17 -1.34 19.66
CA LEU A 145 0.31 -0.23 20.50
C LEU A 145 0.51 -0.64 21.97
N GLU A 146 -0.19 -1.68 22.43
CA GLU A 146 -0.10 -2.18 23.82
C GLU A 146 1.28 -2.78 24.14
N HIS A 147 2.06 -3.16 23.12
CA HIS A 147 3.42 -3.67 23.30
C HIS A 147 4.46 -2.59 23.68
N GLY A 148 4.09 -1.30 23.63
CA GLY A 148 4.96 -0.20 24.03
C GLY A 148 6.14 0.09 23.11
N VAL A 149 6.19 -0.53 21.93
CA VAL A 149 7.17 -0.22 20.87
C VAL A 149 6.52 0.60 19.76
N PRO A 150 7.29 1.41 19.00
CA PRO A 150 6.76 2.16 17.87
C PRO A 150 6.03 1.29 16.86
N VAL A 151 4.85 1.75 16.41
CA VAL A 151 4.13 1.16 15.28
C VAL A 151 4.40 2.02 14.05
N ILE A 152 4.92 1.41 12.98
CA ILE A 152 5.16 2.01 11.67
C ILE A 152 4.06 1.49 10.74
N GLU A 153 3.06 2.32 10.43
CA GLU A 153 1.96 1.90 9.55
C GLU A 153 2.45 1.91 8.09
N ASP A 154 2.64 0.73 7.47
CA ASP A 154 2.81 0.63 6.02
C ASP A 154 1.43 0.77 5.35
N ALA A 155 1.12 1.98 4.96
CA ALA A 155 -0.12 2.36 4.32
C ALA A 155 0.04 2.59 2.80
N ALA A 156 1.05 1.95 2.18
CA ALA A 156 1.32 2.07 0.75
C ALA A 156 0.13 1.70 -0.15
N GLN A 157 -0.87 1.01 0.38
CA GLN A 157 -2.09 0.58 -0.33
C GLN A 157 -3.37 1.20 0.25
N ALA A 158 -3.26 2.13 1.22
CA ALA A 158 -4.40 2.58 2.00
C ALA A 158 -4.47 4.11 2.19
N PHE A 159 -3.91 4.90 1.27
CA PHE A 159 -4.04 6.35 1.35
C PHE A 159 -5.51 6.78 1.24
N GLY A 160 -5.99 7.49 2.25
CA GLY A 160 -7.38 7.94 2.34
C GLY A 160 -8.34 6.96 3.02
N ALA A 161 -7.89 5.77 3.40
CA ALA A 161 -8.69 4.87 4.23
C ALA A 161 -8.89 5.48 5.63
N PRO A 162 -10.11 5.42 6.19
CA PRO A 162 -10.43 6.07 7.46
C PRO A 162 -9.55 5.58 8.62
N GLY A 163 -8.96 6.52 9.34
CA GLY A 163 -8.16 6.24 10.53
C GLY A 163 -6.72 5.78 10.28
N VAL A 164 -6.38 5.39 9.07
CA VAL A 164 -5.03 4.94 8.69
C VAL A 164 -4.03 6.10 8.80
N GLY A 165 -2.87 5.81 9.40
CA GLY A 165 -1.78 6.76 9.59
C GLY A 165 -1.94 7.73 10.76
N ARG A 166 -2.98 7.57 11.60
CA ARG A 166 -3.26 8.50 12.71
C ARG A 166 -2.77 8.00 14.07
N ARG A 167 -2.66 6.70 14.25
CA ARG A 167 -2.43 6.07 15.55
C ARG A 167 -1.01 5.56 15.73
N GLY A 168 -0.37 5.09 14.66
CA GLY A 168 1.03 4.71 14.68
C GLY A 168 1.95 5.91 14.96
N ARG A 169 3.20 5.62 15.30
CA ARG A 169 4.24 6.63 15.50
C ARG A 169 4.53 7.40 14.20
N ILE A 170 4.44 6.68 13.08
CA ILE A 170 4.70 7.16 11.73
C ILE A 170 3.97 6.26 10.73
N ALA A 171 3.51 6.82 9.62
CA ALA A 171 2.91 6.08 8.53
C ALA A 171 3.59 6.40 7.19
N THR A 172 3.63 5.43 6.30
CA THR A 172 4.28 5.53 4.99
C THR A 172 3.29 5.23 3.88
N TYR A 173 3.36 5.99 2.79
CA TYR A 173 2.47 5.87 1.64
C TYR A 173 3.26 5.78 0.35
N SER A 174 2.69 5.11 -0.64
CA SER A 174 3.20 5.04 -2.01
C SER A 174 2.22 5.70 -2.96
N PHE A 175 2.76 6.45 -3.91
CA PHE A 175 2.00 7.04 -5.02
C PHE A 175 2.38 6.39 -6.36
N TYR A 176 2.83 5.12 -6.35
CA TYR A 176 3.04 4.36 -7.57
C TYR A 176 1.77 4.36 -8.44
N PRO A 177 1.85 4.38 -9.78
CA PRO A 177 0.71 4.65 -10.67
C PRO A 177 -0.56 3.80 -10.46
N THR A 178 -0.46 2.61 -9.87
CA THR A 178 -1.64 1.77 -9.59
C THR A 178 -2.27 2.02 -8.22
N LYS A 179 -1.72 2.91 -7.40
CA LYS A 179 -2.26 3.22 -6.05
C LYS A 179 -3.55 4.04 -6.14
N ASN A 180 -4.33 4.04 -5.06
CA ASN A 180 -5.61 4.78 -5.01
C ASN A 180 -5.41 6.30 -5.21
N LEU A 181 -4.37 6.86 -4.59
CA LEU A 181 -3.82 8.16 -4.96
C LEU A 181 -2.46 7.92 -5.59
N PHE A 182 -2.20 8.44 -6.78
CA PHE A 182 -1.04 8.06 -7.58
C PHE A 182 -0.35 9.25 -8.24
N CYS A 183 0.94 9.07 -8.54
CA CYS A 183 1.74 9.94 -9.39
C CYS A 183 1.69 9.46 -10.86
N LEU A 184 2.12 10.33 -11.75
CA LEU A 184 2.46 9.96 -13.14
C LEU A 184 3.91 9.45 -13.23
N GLY A 185 4.32 8.64 -12.27
CA GLY A 185 5.65 8.09 -12.04
C GLY A 185 5.77 7.61 -10.61
N ASP A 186 6.95 7.71 -10.01
CA ASP A 186 7.15 7.38 -8.60
C ASP A 186 6.83 8.56 -7.67
N GLY A 187 6.40 8.23 -6.46
CA GLY A 187 6.16 9.16 -5.37
C GLY A 187 5.87 8.42 -4.07
N GLY A 188 6.09 9.10 -2.96
CA GLY A 188 5.80 8.60 -1.63
C GLY A 188 5.56 9.72 -0.64
N LEU A 189 5.03 9.36 0.52
CA LEU A 189 4.75 10.29 1.61
C LEU A 189 4.99 9.59 2.95
N ILE A 190 5.46 10.36 3.90
CA ILE A 190 5.51 9.98 5.31
C ILE A 190 4.57 10.89 6.08
N ALA A 191 3.80 10.35 7.02
CA ALA A 191 2.90 11.10 7.87
C ALA A 191 3.15 10.80 9.35
N THR A 192 3.07 11.82 10.20
CA THR A 192 3.22 11.66 11.65
C THR A 192 2.58 12.81 12.41
N ASN A 193 2.21 12.54 13.68
CA ASN A 193 1.76 13.57 14.62
C ASN A 193 2.91 14.12 15.49
N ASP A 194 4.14 13.64 15.29
CA ASP A 194 5.35 14.08 15.96
C ASP A 194 6.12 15.05 15.06
N GLU A 195 6.21 16.30 15.50
CA GLU A 195 6.84 17.36 14.70
C GLU A 195 8.36 17.21 14.63
N GLU A 196 9.01 16.71 15.70
CA GLU A 196 10.46 16.47 15.72
C GLU A 196 10.83 15.31 14.81
N LEU A 197 10.01 14.24 14.81
CA LEU A 197 10.18 13.11 13.91
C LEU A 197 9.98 13.52 12.44
N ALA A 198 8.99 14.37 12.15
CA ALA A 198 8.76 14.90 10.81
C ALA A 198 9.95 15.75 10.33
N GLU A 199 10.50 16.61 11.20
CA GLU A 199 11.70 17.39 10.88
C GLU A 199 12.90 16.50 10.61
N ARG A 200 13.12 15.48 11.44
CA ARG A 200 14.20 14.50 11.24
C ARG A 200 14.08 13.79 9.89
N VAL A 201 12.88 13.31 9.52
CA VAL A 201 12.61 12.73 8.20
C VAL A 201 12.92 13.71 7.08
N GLN A 202 12.50 14.97 7.22
CA GLN A 202 12.73 16.03 6.24
C GLN A 202 14.23 16.27 6.00
N VAL A 203 15.02 16.27 7.07
CA VAL A 203 16.49 16.44 7.03
C VAL A 203 17.14 15.20 6.39
N LEU A 204 16.77 14.00 6.84
CA LEU A 204 17.29 12.75 6.27
C LEU A 204 17.00 12.65 4.77
N ALA A 205 15.79 12.97 4.32
CA ALA A 205 15.38 12.94 2.91
C ALA A 205 16.15 13.95 2.03
N PHE A 206 16.75 14.96 2.66
CA PHE A 206 17.52 16.02 1.99
C PHE A 206 19.01 15.93 2.30
N HIS A 207 19.59 14.74 2.13
CA HIS A 207 21.00 14.44 2.34
C HIS A 207 21.47 14.59 3.79
N GLY A 208 20.59 14.60 4.77
CA GLY A 208 20.95 14.85 6.18
C GLY A 208 21.21 16.33 6.51
N SER A 209 20.67 17.24 5.70
CA SER A 209 20.92 18.68 5.81
C SER A 209 19.61 19.48 5.75
N ARG A 210 19.60 20.67 6.35
CA ARG A 210 18.49 21.63 6.23
C ARG A 210 18.64 22.53 5.01
N ASP A 211 19.86 22.93 4.68
CA ASP A 211 20.18 24.00 3.72
C ASP A 211 21.35 23.67 2.78
N LYS A 212 21.89 22.46 2.86
CA LYS A 212 23.10 21.98 2.16
C LYS A 212 24.42 22.69 2.54
N THR A 213 24.44 23.46 3.62
CA THR A 213 25.68 24.07 4.13
C THR A 213 26.32 23.23 5.22
N ALA A 214 25.52 22.58 6.05
CA ALA A 214 25.95 21.62 7.05
C ALA A 214 25.13 20.32 6.93
N PHE A 215 25.75 19.18 7.25
CA PHE A 215 25.15 17.85 7.17
C PHE A 215 25.17 17.21 8.54
N ASP A 216 23.99 17.13 9.19
CA ASP A 216 23.86 16.61 10.54
C ASP A 216 23.85 15.07 10.56
N PHE A 217 23.44 14.44 9.43
CA PHE A 217 23.31 12.99 9.28
C PHE A 217 23.82 12.52 7.92
N VAL A 218 24.15 11.23 7.82
CA VAL A 218 24.25 10.55 6.52
C VAL A 218 22.82 10.30 6.04
N GLY A 219 22.37 11.13 5.11
CA GLY A 219 20.98 11.11 4.64
C GLY A 219 20.83 10.57 3.23
N TYR A 220 19.69 10.86 2.64
CA TYR A 220 19.22 10.32 1.35
C TYR A 220 18.91 11.45 0.38
N ASN A 221 18.91 11.13 -0.91
CA ASN A 221 18.34 11.97 -1.94
C ASN A 221 16.93 11.46 -2.27
N SER A 222 15.96 11.72 -1.41
CA SER A 222 14.60 11.20 -1.55
C SER A 222 13.59 12.34 -1.36
N ARG A 223 13.01 12.78 -2.46
CA ARG A 223 12.10 13.92 -2.52
C ARG A 223 10.99 13.63 -3.53
N LEU A 224 9.77 14.07 -3.23
CA LEU A 224 8.72 14.13 -4.21
C LEU A 224 8.99 15.29 -5.18
N ASP A 225 8.96 15.02 -6.49
CA ASP A 225 9.17 16.02 -7.51
C ASP A 225 8.02 17.04 -7.56
N GLU A 226 8.34 18.28 -7.91
CA GLU A 226 7.36 19.36 -8.01
C GLU A 226 6.23 19.04 -9.01
N VAL A 227 6.57 18.44 -10.15
CA VAL A 227 5.58 18.01 -11.15
C VAL A 227 4.63 16.97 -10.55
N GLN A 228 5.15 15.98 -9.83
CA GLN A 228 4.32 14.95 -9.20
C GLN A 228 3.42 15.54 -8.10
N ALA A 229 3.94 16.47 -7.31
CA ALA A 229 3.16 17.18 -6.30
C ALA A 229 2.01 17.99 -6.93
N ALA A 230 2.25 18.67 -8.04
CA ALA A 230 1.21 19.38 -8.79
C ALA A 230 0.09 18.44 -9.28
N MET A 231 0.45 17.26 -9.79
CA MET A 231 -0.52 16.24 -10.22
C MET A 231 -1.33 15.71 -9.04
N LEU A 232 -0.66 15.36 -7.94
CA LEU A 232 -1.31 14.86 -6.73
C LEU A 232 -2.30 15.85 -6.13
N ARG A 233 -2.03 17.15 -6.19
CA ARG A 233 -2.97 18.20 -5.77
C ARG A 233 -4.25 18.25 -6.62
N ILE A 234 -4.17 17.82 -7.89
CA ILE A 234 -5.34 17.69 -8.76
C ILE A 234 -6.12 16.43 -8.44
N PHE A 235 -5.44 15.34 -8.11
CA PHE A 235 -6.05 14.04 -7.82
C PHE A 235 -6.64 13.94 -6.40
N LEU A 236 -6.03 14.59 -5.42
CA LEU A 236 -6.42 14.46 -4.02
C LEU A 236 -7.91 14.79 -3.76
N PRO A 237 -8.50 15.84 -4.35
CA PRO A 237 -9.94 16.12 -4.22
C PRO A 237 -10.86 15.04 -4.82
N GLU A 238 -10.39 14.29 -5.81
CA GLU A 238 -11.17 13.26 -6.50
C GLU A 238 -11.15 11.92 -5.74
N LEU A 239 -10.19 11.72 -4.85
CA LEU A 239 -9.92 10.44 -4.20
C LEU A 239 -11.12 9.85 -3.44
N ALA A 240 -11.91 10.66 -2.77
CA ALA A 240 -13.09 10.21 -2.05
C ALA A 240 -14.12 9.58 -3.01
N GLY A 241 -14.37 10.23 -4.15
CA GLY A 241 -15.24 9.71 -5.21
C GLY A 241 -14.70 8.44 -5.85
N TRP A 242 -13.38 8.38 -6.08
CA TRP A 242 -12.74 7.16 -6.59
C TRP A 242 -12.87 5.98 -5.62
N SER A 243 -12.64 6.22 -4.33
CA SER A 243 -12.80 5.20 -3.30
C SER A 243 -14.24 4.69 -3.18
N GLU A 244 -15.22 5.59 -3.29
CA GLU A 244 -16.63 5.21 -3.32
C GLU A 244 -16.99 4.41 -4.58
N GLY A 245 -16.48 4.81 -5.74
CA GLY A 245 -16.63 4.07 -6.99
C GLY A 245 -16.04 2.65 -6.90
N ARG A 246 -14.89 2.47 -6.23
CA ARG A 246 -14.29 1.16 -5.98
C ARG A 246 -15.17 0.29 -5.07
N ARG A 247 -15.73 0.87 -3.99
CA ARG A 247 -16.67 0.18 -3.11
C ARG A 247 -17.94 -0.24 -3.83
N ALA A 248 -18.48 0.62 -4.71
CA ALA A 248 -19.66 0.28 -5.52
C ALA A 248 -19.40 -0.92 -6.46
N VAL A 249 -18.21 -0.99 -7.08
CA VAL A 249 -17.81 -2.14 -7.91
C VAL A 249 -17.68 -3.41 -7.06
N ALA A 250 -17.08 -3.34 -5.88
CA ALA A 250 -16.96 -4.47 -4.95
C ALA A 250 -18.34 -4.99 -4.51
N ALA A 251 -19.24 -4.09 -4.11
CA ALA A 251 -20.61 -4.44 -3.73
C ALA A 251 -21.38 -5.12 -4.88
N ARG A 252 -21.24 -4.60 -6.11
CA ARG A 252 -21.88 -5.20 -7.27
C ARG A 252 -21.37 -6.62 -7.57
N TYR A 253 -20.09 -6.92 -7.34
CA TYR A 253 -19.60 -8.29 -7.48
C TYR A 253 -20.31 -9.26 -6.52
N ALA A 254 -20.59 -8.83 -5.28
CA ALA A 254 -21.37 -9.61 -4.33
C ALA A 254 -22.84 -9.78 -4.80
N GLU A 255 -23.48 -8.72 -5.30
CA GLU A 255 -24.83 -8.75 -5.84
C GLU A 255 -24.96 -9.68 -7.06
N LEU A 256 -23.91 -9.79 -7.88
CA LEU A 256 -23.85 -10.72 -9.02
C LEU A 256 -23.64 -12.19 -8.61
N GLY A 257 -23.56 -12.47 -7.30
CA GLY A 257 -23.41 -13.83 -6.76
C GLY A 257 -21.98 -14.37 -6.84
N LEU A 258 -20.96 -13.50 -6.95
CA LEU A 258 -19.56 -13.95 -6.99
C LEU A 258 -19.16 -14.67 -5.69
N GLY A 259 -19.73 -14.28 -4.54
CA GLY A 259 -19.47 -14.92 -3.24
C GLY A 259 -19.99 -16.37 -3.11
N GLU A 260 -20.88 -16.82 -4.02
CA GLU A 260 -21.30 -18.21 -4.12
C GLU A 260 -20.24 -19.09 -4.81
N LEU A 261 -19.30 -18.46 -5.54
CA LEU A 261 -18.30 -19.13 -6.37
C LEU A 261 -16.92 -19.14 -5.71
N VAL A 262 -16.55 -18.02 -5.09
CA VAL A 262 -15.22 -17.80 -4.47
C VAL A 262 -15.38 -17.04 -3.16
N GLU A 263 -14.37 -17.10 -2.30
CA GLU A 263 -14.34 -16.29 -1.09
C GLU A 263 -13.98 -14.84 -1.44
N LEU A 264 -14.88 -13.91 -1.09
CA LEU A 264 -14.69 -12.48 -1.30
C LEU A 264 -13.92 -11.85 -0.12
N PRO A 265 -13.23 -10.71 -0.33
CA PRO A 265 -12.80 -9.89 0.78
C PRO A 265 -14.03 -9.45 1.59
N GLU A 266 -13.92 -9.53 2.90
CA GLU A 266 -15.00 -9.09 3.80
C GLU A 266 -15.31 -7.61 3.56
N ASP A 267 -16.61 -7.28 3.47
CA ASP A 267 -17.06 -5.90 3.35
C ASP A 267 -16.97 -5.21 4.71
N GLU A 268 -15.95 -4.38 4.86
CA GLU A 268 -15.66 -3.64 6.08
C GLU A 268 -15.76 -2.13 5.85
N PRO A 269 -16.41 -1.39 6.75
CA PRO A 269 -16.43 0.07 6.70
C PRO A 269 -15.01 0.64 6.64
N GLY A 270 -14.73 1.38 5.58
CA GLY A 270 -13.41 2.00 5.37
C GLY A 270 -12.47 1.24 4.45
N HIS A 271 -12.81 0.04 4.00
CA HIS A 271 -12.06 -0.64 2.96
C HIS A 271 -12.15 0.16 1.64
N ILE A 272 -10.99 0.59 1.10
CA ILE A 272 -10.93 1.42 -0.11
C ILE A 272 -10.60 0.60 -1.38
N TYR A 273 -10.49 -0.72 -1.26
CA TYR A 273 -10.27 -1.66 -2.35
C TYR A 273 -9.18 -1.19 -3.34
N HIS A 274 -7.95 -1.06 -2.82
CA HIS A 274 -6.78 -0.89 -3.69
C HIS A 274 -6.72 -2.05 -4.70
N LEU A 275 -6.95 -3.26 -4.23
CA LEU A 275 -7.15 -4.47 -5.02
C LEU A 275 -8.37 -5.21 -4.49
N PHE A 276 -9.07 -5.91 -5.39
CA PHE A 276 -10.15 -6.83 -5.04
C PHE A 276 -9.62 -8.26 -5.09
N VAL A 277 -9.16 -8.74 -3.93
CA VAL A 277 -8.49 -10.03 -3.80
C VAL A 277 -9.46 -11.06 -3.28
N CYS A 278 -9.76 -12.07 -4.10
CA CYS A 278 -10.56 -13.23 -3.77
C CYS A 278 -9.69 -14.44 -3.44
N ARG A 279 -10.28 -15.47 -2.84
CA ARG A 279 -9.62 -16.76 -2.58
C ARG A 279 -10.45 -17.93 -3.12
N SER A 280 -9.77 -18.94 -3.65
CA SER A 280 -10.39 -20.18 -4.08
C SER A 280 -9.35 -21.29 -4.23
N PRO A 281 -9.64 -22.55 -3.82
CA PRO A 281 -8.84 -23.71 -4.18
C PRO A 281 -8.70 -23.87 -5.70
N GLU A 282 -9.66 -23.38 -6.46
CA GLU A 282 -9.72 -23.44 -7.93
C GLU A 282 -9.01 -22.25 -8.60
N ARG A 283 -8.20 -21.47 -7.85
CA ARG A 283 -7.52 -20.26 -8.33
C ARG A 283 -6.90 -20.41 -9.71
N ASP A 284 -6.15 -21.48 -9.94
CA ASP A 284 -5.38 -21.64 -11.17
C ASP A 284 -6.30 -21.88 -12.37
N ALA A 285 -7.38 -22.67 -12.20
CA ALA A 285 -8.42 -22.87 -13.22
C ALA A 285 -9.17 -21.57 -13.54
N ILE A 286 -9.56 -20.82 -12.50
CA ILE A 286 -10.23 -19.52 -12.64
C ILE A 286 -9.34 -18.55 -13.41
N ARG A 287 -8.07 -18.42 -13.04
CA ARG A 287 -7.12 -17.51 -13.69
C ARG A 287 -6.83 -17.90 -15.15
N ALA A 288 -6.78 -19.20 -15.45
CA ALA A 288 -6.65 -19.67 -16.83
C ALA A 288 -7.84 -19.26 -17.68
N ALA A 289 -9.07 -19.46 -17.19
CA ALA A 289 -10.31 -19.08 -17.88
C ALA A 289 -10.41 -17.55 -18.09
N LEU A 290 -10.08 -16.77 -17.06
CA LEU A 290 -10.02 -15.30 -17.17
C LEU A 290 -9.03 -14.86 -18.26
N THR A 291 -7.85 -15.45 -18.28
CA THR A 291 -6.80 -15.16 -19.28
C THR A 291 -7.29 -15.48 -20.70
N GLU A 292 -7.91 -16.63 -20.92
CA GLU A 292 -8.49 -17.03 -22.21
C GLU A 292 -9.60 -16.05 -22.67
N ALA A 293 -10.39 -15.57 -21.71
CA ALA A 293 -11.42 -14.57 -21.97
C ALA A 293 -10.87 -13.14 -22.16
N GLY A 294 -9.55 -12.93 -22.02
CA GLY A 294 -8.92 -11.61 -22.12
C GLY A 294 -9.19 -10.70 -20.92
N ILE A 295 -9.44 -11.29 -19.74
CA ILE A 295 -9.66 -10.60 -18.47
C ILE A 295 -8.38 -10.72 -17.63
N ALA A 296 -7.84 -9.59 -17.17
CA ALA A 296 -6.64 -9.59 -16.35
C ALA A 296 -6.92 -10.12 -14.93
N SER A 297 -6.04 -10.97 -14.44
CA SER A 297 -6.02 -11.46 -13.07
C SER A 297 -4.58 -11.67 -12.61
N VAL A 298 -4.27 -11.26 -11.38
CA VAL A 298 -2.92 -11.35 -10.80
C VAL A 298 -3.00 -11.96 -9.41
N THR A 299 -2.02 -12.76 -9.04
CA THR A 299 -1.87 -13.28 -7.66
C THR A 299 -0.97 -12.34 -6.86
N TYR A 300 -1.46 -11.84 -5.74
CA TYR A 300 -0.72 -11.04 -4.76
C TYR A 300 -0.80 -11.72 -3.38
N TYR A 301 0.20 -12.47 -2.90
CA TYR A 301 1.52 -12.71 -3.49
C TYR A 301 1.68 -14.22 -3.66
N THR A 302 2.40 -14.68 -4.69
CA THR A 302 2.58 -16.12 -4.96
C THR A 302 3.53 -16.80 -4.01
N THR A 303 4.54 -16.07 -3.54
CA THR A 303 5.57 -16.57 -2.62
C THR A 303 5.65 -15.65 -1.42
N PRO A 304 5.33 -16.13 -0.22
CA PRO A 304 5.47 -15.37 1.02
C PRO A 304 6.90 -14.85 1.24
N LEU A 305 7.04 -13.72 1.94
CA LEU A 305 8.33 -13.06 2.12
C LEU A 305 9.35 -13.94 2.85
N HIS A 306 8.93 -14.70 3.85
CA HIS A 306 9.81 -15.59 4.62
C HIS A 306 10.41 -16.72 3.77
N LEU A 307 9.82 -17.05 2.62
CA LEU A 307 10.31 -18.05 1.67
C LEU A 307 11.06 -17.43 0.48
N GLN A 308 11.21 -16.11 0.44
CA GLN A 308 11.94 -15.46 -0.64
C GLN A 308 13.44 -15.74 -0.58
N PRO A 309 14.10 -16.04 -1.74
CA PRO A 309 15.53 -16.33 -1.77
C PRO A 309 16.41 -15.27 -1.13
N ALA A 310 16.04 -14.00 -1.27
CA ALA A 310 16.78 -12.86 -0.72
C ALA A 310 16.76 -12.81 0.81
N LEU A 311 15.80 -13.48 1.46
CA LEU A 311 15.59 -13.46 2.90
C LEU A 311 15.91 -14.83 3.57
N ARG A 312 16.51 -15.78 2.84
CA ARG A 312 16.90 -17.11 3.38
C ARG A 312 17.80 -17.05 4.60
N PHE A 313 18.57 -15.96 4.75
CA PHE A 313 19.44 -15.76 5.91
C PHE A 313 18.68 -15.66 7.24
N LEU A 314 17.36 -15.46 7.20
CA LEU A 314 16.48 -15.44 8.37
C LEU A 314 16.15 -16.84 8.91
N GLY A 315 16.39 -17.90 8.13
CA GLY A 315 16.23 -19.30 8.58
C GLY A 315 14.79 -19.80 8.67
N TYR A 316 13.83 -19.13 8.05
CA TYR A 316 12.46 -19.64 7.95
C TYR A 316 12.37 -20.81 6.97
N GLU A 317 11.55 -21.80 7.31
CA GLU A 317 11.28 -22.98 6.49
C GLU A 317 9.79 -23.02 6.10
N PRO A 318 9.43 -23.77 5.04
CA PRO A 318 8.02 -24.03 4.72
C PRO A 318 7.26 -24.61 5.93
N GLY A 319 6.07 -24.12 6.20
CA GLY A 319 5.25 -24.44 7.37
C GLY A 319 5.47 -23.52 8.56
N SER A 320 6.40 -22.55 8.48
CA SER A 320 6.64 -21.57 9.57
C SER A 320 5.49 -20.61 9.80
N LEU A 321 4.75 -20.25 8.76
CA LEU A 321 3.63 -19.31 8.78
C LEU A 321 2.45 -19.89 7.97
N PRO A 322 1.70 -20.81 8.56
CA PRO A 322 0.76 -21.66 7.84
C PRO A 322 -0.42 -20.90 7.20
N VAL A 323 -0.91 -19.82 7.83
CA VAL A 323 -2.00 -19.03 7.25
C VAL A 323 -1.52 -18.27 6.03
N THR A 324 -0.39 -17.58 6.14
CA THR A 324 0.27 -16.86 5.02
C THR A 324 0.54 -17.81 3.85
N GLU A 325 1.08 -19.00 4.12
CA GLU A 325 1.41 -19.99 3.08
C GLU A 325 0.15 -20.51 2.40
N HIS A 326 -0.91 -20.81 3.17
CA HIS A 326 -2.19 -21.25 2.62
C HIS A 326 -2.82 -20.18 1.73
N VAL A 327 -2.93 -18.93 2.22
CA VAL A 327 -3.48 -17.81 1.44
C VAL A 327 -2.70 -17.58 0.14
N ALA A 328 -1.38 -17.74 0.16
CA ALA A 328 -0.56 -17.61 -1.04
C ALA A 328 -0.91 -18.64 -2.13
N THR A 329 -1.49 -19.81 -1.77
CA THR A 329 -1.91 -20.82 -2.74
C THR A 329 -3.28 -20.54 -3.37
N GLU A 330 -4.15 -19.73 -2.74
CA GLU A 330 -5.55 -19.59 -3.12
C GLU A 330 -5.91 -18.19 -3.64
N ASN A 331 -5.11 -17.15 -3.32
CA ASN A 331 -5.46 -15.78 -3.63
C ASN A 331 -5.29 -15.42 -5.11
N PHE A 332 -6.19 -14.55 -5.60
CA PHE A 332 -6.13 -13.91 -6.90
C PHE A 332 -6.94 -12.62 -6.91
N SER A 333 -6.50 -11.65 -7.72
CA SER A 333 -7.20 -10.39 -7.88
C SER A 333 -8.11 -10.42 -9.09
N LEU A 334 -9.28 -9.80 -8.96
CA LEU A 334 -10.19 -9.51 -10.06
C LEU A 334 -10.13 -8.03 -10.46
N PRO A 335 -10.52 -7.69 -11.69
CA PRO A 335 -10.59 -6.31 -12.17
C PRO A 335 -11.43 -5.42 -11.26
N LEU A 336 -10.87 -4.26 -10.88
CA LEU A 336 -11.61 -3.27 -10.12
C LEU A 336 -11.01 -1.87 -10.32
N TRP A 337 -11.84 -0.91 -10.76
CA TRP A 337 -11.54 0.52 -10.82
C TRP A 337 -12.82 1.34 -10.71
N PRO A 338 -12.77 2.64 -10.30
CA PRO A 338 -13.95 3.48 -10.24
C PRO A 338 -14.64 3.60 -11.60
N GLY A 339 -15.96 3.39 -11.63
CA GLY A 339 -16.72 3.47 -12.88
C GLY A 339 -16.54 2.30 -13.83
N MET A 340 -16.05 1.15 -13.36
CA MET A 340 -15.99 -0.08 -14.16
C MET A 340 -17.38 -0.42 -14.74
N PRO A 341 -17.51 -0.63 -16.08
CA PRO A 341 -18.80 -0.90 -16.70
C PRO A 341 -19.49 -2.14 -16.13
N ALA A 342 -20.82 -2.09 -16.01
CA ALA A 342 -21.63 -3.18 -15.48
C ALA A 342 -21.44 -4.47 -16.28
N GLU A 343 -21.41 -4.37 -17.60
CA GLU A 343 -21.23 -5.51 -18.52
C GLU A 343 -19.85 -6.16 -18.36
N ALA A 344 -18.84 -5.36 -18.00
CA ALA A 344 -17.51 -5.89 -17.73
C ALA A 344 -17.50 -6.73 -16.44
N GLN A 345 -18.21 -6.28 -15.39
CA GLN A 345 -18.35 -7.01 -14.14
C GLN A 345 -19.13 -8.32 -14.32
N GLU A 346 -20.27 -8.25 -15.04
CA GLU A 346 -21.09 -9.43 -15.38
C GLU A 346 -20.26 -10.49 -16.10
N ARG A 347 -19.47 -10.06 -17.09
CA ARG A 347 -18.58 -10.96 -17.83
C ARG A 347 -17.49 -11.58 -16.94
N VAL A 348 -16.91 -10.84 -15.99
CA VAL A 348 -15.95 -11.39 -15.02
C VAL A 348 -16.61 -12.51 -14.22
N VAL A 349 -17.80 -12.28 -13.66
CA VAL A 349 -18.53 -13.27 -12.85
C VAL A 349 -18.94 -14.49 -13.68
N GLU A 350 -19.39 -14.30 -14.92
CA GLU A 350 -19.74 -15.40 -15.84
C GLU A 350 -18.55 -16.31 -16.12
N VAL A 351 -17.36 -15.73 -16.38
CA VAL A 351 -16.13 -16.51 -16.62
C VAL A 351 -15.71 -17.25 -15.36
N VAL A 352 -15.74 -16.61 -14.19
CA VAL A 352 -15.43 -17.29 -12.91
C VAL A 352 -16.40 -18.45 -12.68
N ARG A 353 -17.71 -18.24 -12.92
CA ARG A 353 -18.76 -19.29 -12.78
C ARG A 353 -18.50 -20.49 -13.69
N SER A 354 -18.01 -20.25 -14.91
CA SER A 354 -17.70 -21.34 -15.85
C SER A 354 -16.47 -22.16 -15.44
N ALA A 355 -15.60 -21.61 -14.62
CA ALA A 355 -14.33 -22.22 -14.20
C ALA A 355 -14.42 -22.97 -12.86
N VAL A 356 -15.46 -22.69 -12.07
CA VAL A 356 -15.68 -23.36 -10.77
C VAL A 356 -16.57 -24.57 -10.97
N PRO A 357 -16.21 -25.77 -10.45
CA PRO A 357 -17.08 -26.94 -10.52
C PRO A 357 -18.44 -26.66 -9.88
N THR A 358 -19.52 -27.10 -10.53
CA THR A 358 -20.86 -27.03 -9.94
C THR A 358 -20.87 -27.83 -8.64
N ARG A 359 -21.01 -27.15 -7.49
CA ARG A 359 -21.20 -27.87 -6.21
C ARG A 359 -22.53 -28.60 -6.29
N VAL A 360 -22.48 -29.95 -6.41
CA VAL A 360 -23.65 -30.85 -6.43
C VAL A 360 -24.11 -31.05 -4.98
#